data_139b69357f59d5569a4b9054aba85a37
#
_entry.id   139b69357f59d5569a4b9054aba85a37
#
_cell.length_a   1.000
_cell.length_b   1.000
_cell.length_c   1.000
_cell.angle_alpha   90.00
_cell.angle_beta   90.00
_cell.angle_gamma   90.00
#
_symmetry.space_group_name_H-M   'P 1'
#
loop_
_entity.id
_entity.type
_entity.pdbx_description
1 polymer ?
#
loop_
_entity_poly.entity_id
_entity_poly.type
_entity_poly.pdbx_seq_one_letter_code
_entity_poly.pdbx_strand_id
1 'polypeptide(L)'
;MKKKEMLILTGPTAVGKTKLSIELAKAVGGEIISADSVQVYQKMDIGSAKILPGEMDGVRHHLIDVLSPDEKFDVFRFSQMVKEAMQGIYERGHIPVLVGGTGFYIQAVLYDIAFSEEETDSALRRQLEEEAAQKGNAYMHEKLAAIDPEAAAAIHENNSKRVIRAIEYYMQTGEKISVHNAREHEKESPYAFCYFVLNDDRKKLYDRIDARVDQMVEEGLYEEVKGLLADGIPRSATSMQALGYKEMADHICGDCPLEEAIYLIKRDTRHFAKRQLTWFRRERDVTWVDRTAFAGQEDEMLAFMLGKVDEMRNLNT
;
A
#
# COMPACT_ATOMS: atom_id res chain seq x y z
N MET A 1 10.85 27.06 -11.11
CA MET A 1 11.84 25.95 -11.22
C MET A 1 11.08 24.73 -11.72
N LYS A 2 11.64 24.01 -12.67
CA LYS A 2 11.07 22.76 -13.18
C LYS A 2 10.99 21.72 -12.05
N LYS A 3 9.79 21.17 -11.80
CA LYS A 3 9.61 20.11 -10.80
C LYS A 3 10.22 18.80 -11.32
N LYS A 4 10.74 17.96 -10.42
CA LYS A 4 11.19 16.60 -10.76
C LYS A 4 10.00 15.74 -11.18
N GLU A 5 10.18 14.93 -12.23
CA GLU A 5 9.13 14.07 -12.75
C GLU A 5 8.96 12.80 -11.91
N MET A 6 7.74 12.37 -11.69
CA MET A 6 7.40 11.10 -11.03
C MET A 6 6.15 10.50 -11.67
N LEU A 7 6.15 9.21 -11.93
CA LEU A 7 4.96 8.50 -12.39
C LEU A 7 4.44 7.57 -11.30
N ILE A 8 3.13 7.42 -11.24
CA ILE A 8 2.46 6.53 -10.29
C ILE A 8 1.52 5.63 -11.08
N LEU A 9 1.66 4.31 -10.92
CA LEU A 9 0.75 3.32 -11.45
C LEU A 9 0.19 2.46 -10.33
N THR A 10 -1.07 2.66 -10.03
CA THR A 10 -1.76 2.00 -8.94
C THR A 10 -3.07 1.34 -9.39
N GLY A 11 -3.78 0.78 -8.45
CA GLY A 11 -5.05 0.10 -8.65
C GLY A 11 -5.18 -1.10 -7.70
N PRO A 12 -6.34 -1.77 -7.69
CA PRO A 12 -6.57 -2.90 -6.80
C PRO A 12 -5.61 -4.07 -7.09
N THR A 13 -5.48 -4.97 -6.13
CA THR A 13 -4.76 -6.23 -6.35
C THR A 13 -5.39 -7.00 -7.52
N ALA A 14 -4.60 -7.78 -8.24
CA ALA A 14 -4.99 -8.57 -9.41
C ALA A 14 -5.54 -7.77 -10.62
N VAL A 15 -5.37 -6.43 -10.66
CA VAL A 15 -5.81 -5.62 -11.82
C VAL A 15 -4.85 -5.65 -13.02
N GLY A 16 -3.63 -6.18 -12.85
CA GLY A 16 -2.64 -6.31 -13.94
C GLY A 16 -1.62 -5.16 -13.98
N LYS A 17 -1.24 -4.59 -12.83
CA LYS A 17 -0.24 -3.52 -12.75
C LYS A 17 1.15 -3.92 -13.25
N THR A 18 1.61 -5.12 -12.91
CA THR A 18 3.00 -5.54 -13.07
C THR A 18 3.50 -5.43 -14.51
N LYS A 19 2.82 -6.05 -15.45
CA LYS A 19 3.23 -6.01 -16.86
C LYS A 19 3.18 -4.58 -17.42
N LEU A 20 2.08 -3.86 -17.19
CA LEU A 20 1.92 -2.50 -17.70
C LEU A 20 2.93 -1.52 -17.09
N SER A 21 3.36 -1.73 -15.84
CA SER A 21 4.38 -0.90 -15.21
C SER A 21 5.76 -1.07 -15.83
N ILE A 22 6.10 -2.28 -16.24
CA ILE A 22 7.38 -2.57 -16.92
C ILE A 22 7.40 -1.86 -18.28
N GLU A 23 6.35 -2.00 -19.08
CA GLU A 23 6.25 -1.34 -20.39
C GLU A 23 6.27 0.19 -20.25
N LEU A 24 5.56 0.75 -19.25
CA LEU A 24 5.59 2.17 -18.95
C LEU A 24 7.00 2.63 -18.56
N ALA A 25 7.67 1.90 -17.66
CA ALA A 25 9.02 2.22 -17.22
C ALA A 25 10.02 2.21 -18.38
N LYS A 26 9.96 1.21 -19.26
CA LYS A 26 10.79 1.15 -20.47
C LYS A 26 10.55 2.34 -21.40
N ALA A 27 9.28 2.67 -21.65
CA ALA A 27 8.92 3.75 -22.58
C ALA A 27 9.38 5.12 -22.11
N VAL A 28 9.47 5.36 -20.79
CA VAL A 28 9.87 6.65 -20.22
C VAL A 28 11.33 6.70 -19.76
N GLY A 29 12.08 5.61 -19.87
CA GLY A 29 13.43 5.49 -19.30
C GLY A 29 13.42 5.54 -17.77
N GLY A 30 12.46 4.84 -17.14
CA GLY A 30 12.23 4.85 -15.71
C GLY A 30 12.73 3.61 -14.98
N GLU A 31 12.76 3.69 -13.64
CA GLU A 31 12.97 2.57 -12.73
C GLU A 31 11.76 2.44 -11.80
N ILE A 32 11.38 1.22 -11.45
CA ILE A 32 10.19 0.95 -10.64
C ILE A 32 10.55 0.98 -9.15
N ILE A 33 9.67 1.60 -8.35
CA ILE A 33 9.70 1.52 -6.89
C ILE A 33 8.41 0.84 -6.43
N SER A 34 8.52 -0.29 -5.72
CA SER A 34 7.35 -0.98 -5.20
C SER A 34 6.72 -0.21 -4.03
N ALA A 35 5.45 0.16 -4.18
CA ALA A 35 4.59 0.71 -3.13
C ALA A 35 3.65 -0.37 -2.58
N ASP A 36 4.21 -1.54 -2.30
CA ASP A 36 3.55 -2.67 -1.66
C ASP A 36 4.12 -2.87 -0.25
N SER A 37 3.25 -3.12 0.72
CA SER A 37 3.67 -3.28 2.12
C SER A 37 4.18 -4.67 2.47
N VAL A 38 4.16 -5.62 1.53
CA VAL A 38 4.55 -7.02 1.75
C VAL A 38 5.72 -7.44 0.88
N GLN A 39 5.78 -7.02 -0.39
CA GLN A 39 6.86 -7.36 -1.32
C GLN A 39 8.25 -6.88 -0.87
N VAL A 40 8.30 -5.96 0.07
CA VAL A 40 9.53 -5.47 0.70
C VAL A 40 10.27 -6.55 1.51
N TYR A 41 9.53 -7.55 2.01
CA TYR A 41 10.08 -8.61 2.87
C TYR A 41 10.67 -9.76 2.08
N GLN A 42 11.84 -10.22 2.50
CA GLN A 42 12.48 -11.43 2.01
C GLN A 42 11.68 -12.68 2.34
N LYS A 43 11.77 -13.71 1.51
CA LYS A 43 11.10 -15.01 1.69
C LYS A 43 9.56 -14.94 1.72
N MET A 44 8.97 -13.83 1.36
CA MET A 44 7.53 -13.64 1.26
C MET A 44 7.16 -13.41 -0.22
N ASP A 45 7.24 -14.45 -1.02
CA ASP A 45 7.23 -14.37 -2.49
C ASP A 45 5.86 -14.73 -3.06
N ILE A 46 5.34 -15.89 -2.69
CA ILE A 46 4.09 -16.44 -3.21
C ILE A 46 2.89 -15.63 -2.72
N GLY A 47 2.75 -15.50 -1.40
CA GLY A 47 1.60 -14.81 -0.80
C GLY A 47 1.55 -13.31 -1.11
N SER A 48 2.68 -12.69 -1.42
CA SER A 48 2.75 -11.29 -1.85
C SER A 48 2.62 -11.12 -3.37
N ALA A 49 2.60 -12.21 -4.13
CA ALA A 49 2.72 -12.22 -5.59
C ALA A 49 3.87 -11.34 -6.07
N LYS A 50 5.02 -11.53 -5.47
CA LYS A 50 6.25 -10.79 -5.76
C LYS A 50 6.71 -11.06 -7.19
N ILE A 51 7.15 -10.01 -7.88
CA ILE A 51 7.75 -10.15 -9.19
C ILE A 51 9.10 -10.85 -9.08
N LEU A 52 9.31 -11.86 -9.90
CA LEU A 52 10.58 -12.56 -9.96
C LEU A 52 11.61 -11.81 -10.83
N PRO A 53 12.91 -11.95 -10.57
CA PRO A 53 13.96 -11.27 -11.36
C PRO A 53 13.85 -11.51 -12.88
N GLY A 54 13.45 -12.73 -13.29
CA GLY A 54 13.22 -13.07 -14.69
C GLY A 54 12.04 -12.37 -15.36
N GLU A 55 11.08 -11.86 -14.56
CA GLU A 55 9.90 -11.15 -15.03
C GLU A 55 10.10 -9.64 -15.11
N MET A 56 11.17 -9.12 -14.50
CA MET A 56 11.48 -7.68 -14.48
C MET A 56 11.90 -7.11 -15.84
N ASP A 57 12.21 -7.96 -16.80
CA ASP A 57 12.50 -7.64 -18.20
C ASP A 57 13.49 -6.47 -18.39
N GLY A 58 14.57 -6.51 -17.57
CA GLY A 58 15.64 -5.51 -17.57
C GLY A 58 15.31 -4.18 -16.86
N VAL A 59 14.11 -4.00 -16.37
CA VAL A 59 13.71 -2.81 -15.59
C VAL A 59 14.15 -3.01 -14.13
N ARG A 60 14.90 -2.04 -13.60
CA ARG A 60 15.32 -2.09 -12.20
C ARG A 60 14.15 -1.80 -11.28
N HIS A 61 14.00 -2.68 -10.27
CA HIS A 61 12.99 -2.56 -9.22
C HIS A 61 13.66 -2.26 -7.87
N HIS A 62 13.03 -1.39 -7.11
CA HIS A 62 13.45 -0.97 -5.77
C HIS A 62 12.39 -1.34 -4.73
N LEU A 63 12.79 -1.50 -3.47
CA LEU A 63 11.96 -1.86 -2.34
C LEU A 63 11.30 -3.25 -2.48
N ILE A 64 12.02 -4.18 -3.07
CA ILE A 64 11.68 -5.60 -3.14
C ILE A 64 12.78 -6.38 -2.45
N ASP A 65 12.45 -7.34 -1.57
CA ASP A 65 13.41 -8.20 -0.85
C ASP A 65 14.48 -7.47 -0.03
N VAL A 66 14.14 -6.34 0.56
CA VAL A 66 15.12 -5.49 1.28
C VAL A 66 15.02 -5.56 2.79
N LEU A 67 13.97 -6.17 3.34
CA LEU A 67 13.76 -6.30 4.78
C LEU A 67 13.60 -7.77 5.20
N SER A 68 14.05 -8.09 6.43
CA SER A 68 13.70 -9.34 7.07
C SER A 68 12.23 -9.35 7.52
N PRO A 69 11.53 -10.49 7.49
CA PRO A 69 10.10 -10.57 7.88
C PRO A 69 9.82 -10.18 9.33
N ASP A 70 10.79 -10.20 10.22
CA ASP A 70 10.66 -9.76 11.62
C ASP A 70 10.81 -8.24 11.80
N GLU A 71 11.31 -7.53 10.79
CA GLU A 71 11.48 -6.10 10.85
C GLU A 71 10.14 -5.35 10.72
N LYS A 72 10.02 -4.25 11.45
CA LYS A 72 8.86 -3.36 11.30
C LYS A 72 8.98 -2.56 10.01
N PHE A 73 7.87 -2.48 9.28
CA PHE A 73 7.73 -1.64 8.10
C PHE A 73 6.44 -0.83 8.18
N ASP A 74 6.60 0.47 8.19
CA ASP A 74 5.52 1.45 8.27
C ASP A 74 5.70 2.56 7.23
N VAL A 75 4.79 3.52 7.21
CA VAL A 75 4.81 4.61 6.24
C VAL A 75 6.02 5.52 6.40
N PHE A 76 6.54 5.68 7.62
CA PHE A 76 7.73 6.50 7.86
C PHE A 76 8.96 5.86 7.20
N ARG A 77 9.23 4.59 7.53
CA ARG A 77 10.33 3.81 6.92
C ARG A 77 10.19 3.71 5.40
N PHE A 78 8.97 3.45 4.92
CA PHE A 78 8.68 3.46 3.48
C PHE A 78 9.07 4.79 2.83
N SER A 79 8.63 5.93 3.40
CA SER A 79 8.92 7.25 2.83
C SER A 79 10.40 7.56 2.78
N GLN A 80 11.17 7.18 3.79
CA GLN A 80 12.63 7.33 3.79
C GLN A 80 13.28 6.51 2.67
N MET A 81 12.95 5.21 2.60
CA MET A 81 13.53 4.30 1.60
C MET A 81 13.15 4.72 0.17
N VAL A 82 11.93 5.20 -0.06
CA VAL A 82 11.51 5.72 -1.37
C VAL A 82 12.28 6.99 -1.73
N LYS A 83 12.44 7.93 -0.82
CA LYS A 83 13.21 9.16 -1.08
C LYS A 83 14.66 8.86 -1.45
N GLU A 84 15.29 7.93 -0.76
CA GLU A 84 16.65 7.46 -1.07
C GLU A 84 16.71 6.80 -2.45
N ALA A 85 15.77 5.89 -2.76
CA ALA A 85 15.68 5.25 -4.07
C ALA A 85 15.45 6.29 -5.18
N MET A 86 14.53 7.25 -4.99
CA MET A 86 14.25 8.32 -5.95
C MET A 86 15.49 9.19 -6.21
N GLN A 87 16.24 9.54 -5.18
CA GLN A 87 17.47 10.30 -5.34
C GLN A 87 18.44 9.56 -6.27
N GLY A 88 18.72 8.29 -6.01
CA GLY A 88 19.60 7.49 -6.87
C GLY A 88 19.07 7.32 -8.30
N ILE A 89 17.74 7.21 -8.48
CA ILE A 89 17.11 7.13 -9.80
C ILE A 89 17.34 8.44 -10.58
N TYR A 90 17.11 9.59 -9.96
CA TYR A 90 17.36 10.90 -10.62
C TYR A 90 18.83 11.13 -10.92
N GLU A 91 19.76 10.68 -10.05
CA GLU A 91 21.22 10.79 -10.29
C GLU A 91 21.66 9.98 -11.52
N ARG A 92 20.96 8.89 -11.84
CA ARG A 92 21.16 8.09 -13.06
C ARG A 92 20.45 8.67 -14.29
N GLY A 93 19.73 9.79 -14.14
CA GLY A 93 18.95 10.43 -15.22
C GLY A 93 17.66 9.69 -15.57
N HIS A 94 17.18 8.80 -14.69
CA HIS A 94 15.95 8.03 -14.88
C HIS A 94 14.76 8.68 -14.15
N ILE A 95 13.54 8.20 -14.47
CA ILE A 95 12.29 8.66 -13.87
C ILE A 95 11.79 7.59 -12.88
N PRO A 96 11.48 7.94 -11.62
CA PRO A 96 10.86 7.01 -10.70
C PRO A 96 9.42 6.71 -11.11
N VAL A 97 9.09 5.42 -11.19
CA VAL A 97 7.75 4.90 -11.43
C VAL A 97 7.30 4.17 -10.16
N LEU A 98 6.45 4.80 -9.36
CA LEU A 98 5.93 4.24 -8.11
C LEU A 98 4.76 3.30 -8.42
N VAL A 99 4.91 2.01 -8.12
CA VAL A 99 3.94 0.97 -8.49
C VAL A 99 3.46 0.20 -7.27
N GLY A 100 2.15 0.18 -7.03
CA GLY A 100 1.61 -0.59 -5.90
C GLY A 100 0.14 -0.38 -5.63
N GLY A 101 -0.32 -0.93 -4.51
CA GLY A 101 -1.72 -0.85 -4.09
C GLY A 101 -1.95 -0.14 -2.75
N THR A 102 -0.88 0.31 -2.08
CA THR A 102 -0.96 0.93 -0.75
C THR A 102 -1.12 2.45 -0.89
N GLY A 103 -2.36 2.90 -1.09
CA GLY A 103 -2.66 4.31 -1.41
C GLY A 103 -2.11 5.30 -0.39
N PHE A 104 -2.14 4.98 0.91
CA PHE A 104 -1.58 5.85 1.94
C PHE A 104 -0.05 6.03 1.81
N TYR A 105 0.67 4.99 1.40
CA TYR A 105 2.11 5.06 1.14
C TYR A 105 2.42 5.96 -0.06
N ILE A 106 1.63 5.79 -1.13
CA ILE A 106 1.73 6.64 -2.34
C ILE A 106 1.49 8.11 -1.98
N GLN A 107 0.42 8.40 -1.24
CA GLN A 107 0.07 9.75 -0.81
C GLN A 107 1.19 10.38 0.04
N ALA A 108 1.78 9.61 0.95
CA ALA A 108 2.86 10.05 1.82
C ALA A 108 4.08 10.57 1.05
N VAL A 109 4.44 9.88 -0.04
CA VAL A 109 5.55 10.27 -0.91
C VAL A 109 5.16 11.42 -1.85
N LEU A 110 3.97 11.31 -2.47
CA LEU A 110 3.50 12.27 -3.47
C LEU A 110 3.38 13.70 -2.92
N TYR A 111 2.91 13.84 -1.68
CA TYR A 111 2.72 15.14 -1.03
C TYR A 111 3.79 15.46 0.01
N ASP A 112 4.85 14.66 0.07
CA ASP A 112 5.94 14.83 1.04
C ASP A 112 5.42 15.04 2.47
N ILE A 113 4.53 14.13 2.90
CA ILE A 113 3.94 14.17 4.23
C ILE A 113 5.04 13.91 5.26
N ALA A 114 5.16 14.81 6.24
CA ALA A 114 6.12 14.65 7.32
C ALA A 114 5.61 13.64 8.36
N PHE A 115 6.42 12.63 8.63
CA PHE A 115 6.22 11.68 9.74
C PHE A 115 7.39 11.77 10.70
N SER A 116 7.15 11.58 12.00
CA SER A 116 8.21 11.52 13.01
C SER A 116 8.48 10.08 13.45
N GLU A 117 9.74 9.77 13.74
CA GLU A 117 10.17 8.46 14.28
C GLU A 117 9.49 8.14 15.63
N GLU A 118 9.23 9.16 16.43
CA GLU A 118 8.62 9.04 17.76
C GLU A 118 7.19 8.48 17.73
N GLU A 119 6.58 8.40 16.52
CA GLU A 119 5.19 7.98 16.33
C GLU A 119 4.97 6.46 16.41
N THR A 120 6.00 5.62 16.46
CA THR A 120 5.84 4.18 16.19
C THR A 120 5.89 3.24 17.39
N ASP A 121 6.43 3.63 18.55
CA ASP A 121 6.49 2.76 19.73
C ASP A 121 6.53 3.52 21.05
N SER A 122 5.49 4.29 21.35
CA SER A 122 5.45 5.07 22.58
C SER A 122 4.84 4.27 23.73
N ALA A 123 5.36 4.49 24.93
CA ALA A 123 4.73 4.01 26.17
C ALA A 123 3.27 4.49 26.27
N LEU A 124 3.00 5.69 25.72
CA LEU A 124 1.68 6.27 25.63
C LEU A 124 0.72 5.40 24.77
N ARG A 125 1.17 4.87 23.64
CA ARG A 125 0.32 3.98 22.83
C ARG A 125 -0.08 2.73 23.59
N ARG A 126 0.87 2.07 24.27
CA ARG A 126 0.57 0.89 25.09
C ARG A 126 -0.45 1.23 26.21
N GLN A 127 -0.27 2.37 26.88
CA GLN A 127 -1.22 2.83 27.87
C GLN A 127 -2.62 3.04 27.30
N LEU A 128 -2.74 3.63 26.11
CA LEU A 128 -4.03 3.84 25.44
C LEU A 128 -4.67 2.53 24.96
N GLU A 129 -3.87 1.58 24.51
CA GLU A 129 -4.33 0.23 24.15
C GLU A 129 -4.84 -0.55 25.36
N GLU A 130 -4.14 -0.48 26.50
CA GLU A 130 -4.58 -1.04 27.78
C GLU A 130 -5.88 -0.37 28.26
N GLU A 131 -5.98 0.96 28.17
CA GLU A 131 -7.19 1.70 28.51
C GLU A 131 -8.36 1.28 27.62
N ALA A 132 -8.14 1.10 26.31
CA ALA A 132 -9.15 0.61 25.37
C ALA A 132 -9.60 -0.82 25.72
N ALA A 133 -8.68 -1.70 26.09
CA ALA A 133 -9.01 -3.07 26.49
C ALA A 133 -9.85 -3.13 27.76
N GLN A 134 -9.62 -2.21 28.73
CA GLN A 134 -10.35 -2.16 30.00
C GLN A 134 -11.70 -1.47 29.90
N LYS A 135 -11.80 -0.36 29.14
CA LYS A 135 -12.97 0.54 29.12
C LYS A 135 -13.83 0.42 27.88
N GLY A 136 -13.31 -0.24 26.82
CA GLY A 136 -14.00 -0.47 25.57
C GLY A 136 -13.93 0.68 24.57
N ASN A 137 -14.36 0.39 23.35
CA ASN A 137 -14.24 1.29 22.19
C ASN A 137 -15.08 2.56 22.33
N ALA A 138 -16.30 2.44 22.88
CA ALA A 138 -17.21 3.59 23.06
C ALA A 138 -16.58 4.66 23.95
N TYR A 139 -15.99 4.26 25.08
CA TYR A 139 -15.28 5.18 25.98
C TYR A 139 -14.11 5.89 25.26
N MET A 140 -13.30 5.16 24.52
CA MET A 140 -12.19 5.75 23.77
C MET A 140 -12.67 6.71 22.68
N HIS A 141 -13.79 6.42 22.05
CA HIS A 141 -14.39 7.30 21.05
C HIS A 141 -14.97 8.58 21.68
N GLU A 142 -15.61 8.50 22.85
CA GLU A 142 -16.05 9.68 23.62
C GLU A 142 -14.85 10.54 24.03
N LYS A 143 -13.75 9.92 24.49
CA LYS A 143 -12.48 10.62 24.80
C LYS A 143 -11.93 11.36 23.57
N LEU A 144 -11.95 10.72 22.39
CA LEU A 144 -11.59 11.38 21.14
C LEU A 144 -12.54 12.53 20.80
N ALA A 145 -13.84 12.35 20.96
CA ALA A 145 -14.85 13.39 20.67
C ALA A 145 -14.67 14.65 21.56
N ALA A 146 -14.23 14.46 22.79
CA ALA A 146 -13.91 15.59 23.70
C ALA A 146 -12.67 16.37 23.24
N ILE A 147 -11.71 15.71 22.59
CA ILE A 147 -10.44 16.30 22.11
C ILE A 147 -10.62 16.88 20.69
N ASP A 148 -11.14 16.06 19.78
CA ASP A 148 -11.24 16.33 18.36
C ASP A 148 -12.59 15.82 17.82
N PRO A 149 -13.66 16.61 17.93
CA PRO A 149 -15.01 16.21 17.49
C PRO A 149 -15.08 15.88 15.99
N GLU A 150 -14.27 16.56 15.17
CA GLU A 150 -14.22 16.34 13.72
C GLU A 150 -13.60 14.98 13.39
N ALA A 151 -12.48 14.62 14.03
CA ALA A 151 -11.90 13.30 13.90
C ALA A 151 -12.85 12.20 14.41
N ALA A 152 -13.54 12.43 15.53
CA ALA A 152 -14.52 11.48 16.05
C ALA A 152 -15.69 11.26 15.09
N ALA A 153 -16.18 12.30 14.43
CA ALA A 153 -17.23 12.17 13.41
C ALA A 153 -16.76 11.37 12.18
N ALA A 154 -15.47 11.44 11.84
CA ALA A 154 -14.86 10.77 10.68
C ALA A 154 -14.41 9.32 10.96
N ILE A 155 -14.17 8.98 12.24
CA ILE A 155 -13.62 7.67 12.66
C ILE A 155 -14.69 6.91 13.41
N HIS A 156 -15.08 5.74 12.89
CA HIS A 156 -16.04 4.87 13.58
C HIS A 156 -15.47 4.32 14.89
N GLU A 157 -16.28 4.24 15.95
CA GLU A 157 -15.88 3.77 17.28
C GLU A 157 -15.17 2.41 17.30
N ASN A 158 -15.58 1.49 16.43
CA ASN A 158 -14.96 0.16 16.29
C ASN A 158 -13.59 0.19 15.58
N ASN A 159 -13.14 1.34 15.12
CA ASN A 159 -11.79 1.49 14.58
C ASN A 159 -10.81 1.93 15.67
N SER A 160 -10.64 1.07 16.69
CA SER A 160 -9.81 1.35 17.87
C SER A 160 -8.42 1.87 17.52
N LYS A 161 -7.77 1.29 16.50
CA LYS A 161 -6.43 1.70 16.09
C LYS A 161 -6.40 3.17 15.65
N ARG A 162 -7.40 3.62 14.88
CA ARG A 162 -7.47 5.02 14.44
C ARG A 162 -7.89 5.95 15.55
N VAL A 163 -8.79 5.52 16.44
CA VAL A 163 -9.20 6.31 17.63
C VAL A 163 -8.00 6.53 18.52
N ILE A 164 -7.26 5.46 18.88
CA ILE A 164 -6.05 5.54 19.69
C ILE A 164 -5.01 6.45 19.04
N ARG A 165 -4.77 6.29 17.73
CA ARG A 165 -3.80 7.13 17.00
C ARG A 165 -4.14 8.61 17.05
N ALA A 166 -5.42 8.97 16.93
CA ALA A 166 -5.87 10.37 17.00
C ALA A 166 -5.66 10.98 18.39
N ILE A 167 -5.95 10.21 19.45
CA ILE A 167 -5.72 10.62 20.83
C ILE A 167 -4.22 10.76 21.12
N GLU A 168 -3.43 9.76 20.72
CA GLU A 168 -1.97 9.76 20.87
C GLU A 168 -1.35 10.98 20.21
N TYR A 169 -1.71 11.26 18.96
CA TYR A 169 -1.21 12.40 18.21
C TYR A 169 -1.45 13.72 18.95
N TYR A 170 -2.68 13.93 19.47
CA TYR A 170 -3.00 15.10 20.24
C TYR A 170 -2.18 15.18 21.55
N MET A 171 -2.03 14.07 22.26
CA MET A 171 -1.28 14.04 23.52
C MET A 171 0.22 14.31 23.34
N GLN A 172 0.78 13.93 22.18
CA GLN A 172 2.19 14.16 21.85
C GLN A 172 2.46 15.57 21.31
N THR A 173 1.57 16.09 20.47
CA THR A 173 1.81 17.33 19.71
C THR A 173 1.02 18.53 20.22
N GLY A 174 -0.06 18.33 20.96
CA GLY A 174 -1.04 19.35 21.31
C GLY A 174 -1.93 19.80 20.14
N GLU A 175 -1.75 19.24 18.92
CA GLU A 175 -2.52 19.57 17.74
C GLU A 175 -3.59 18.48 17.46
N LYS A 176 -4.79 18.90 17.02
CA LYS A 176 -5.84 17.96 16.59
C LYS A 176 -5.45 17.27 15.29
N ILE A 177 -5.68 15.95 15.22
CA ILE A 177 -5.34 15.19 14.02
C ILE A 177 -6.20 15.60 12.81
N SER A 178 -7.44 16.07 13.02
CA SER A 178 -8.28 16.62 11.95
C SER A 178 -7.65 17.85 11.31
N VAL A 179 -7.09 18.78 12.10
CA VAL A 179 -6.39 19.99 11.61
C VAL A 179 -5.13 19.61 10.85
N HIS A 180 -4.33 18.71 11.42
CA HIS A 180 -3.13 18.20 10.73
C HIS A 180 -3.49 17.57 9.37
N ASN A 181 -4.47 16.67 9.35
CA ASN A 181 -4.88 15.99 8.11
C ASN A 181 -5.43 16.98 7.07
N ALA A 182 -6.18 17.99 7.47
CA ALA A 182 -6.68 19.03 6.56
C ALA A 182 -5.52 19.79 5.91
N ARG A 183 -4.54 20.24 6.72
CA ARG A 183 -3.34 20.92 6.24
C ARG A 183 -2.51 20.04 5.29
N GLU A 184 -2.29 18.77 5.65
CA GLU A 184 -1.56 17.84 4.79
C GLU A 184 -2.32 17.54 3.48
N HIS A 185 -3.64 17.54 3.52
CA HIS A 185 -4.48 17.35 2.34
C HIS A 185 -4.43 18.54 1.37
N GLU A 186 -4.15 19.75 1.84
CA GLU A 186 -4.03 20.94 1.01
C GLU A 186 -2.65 21.11 0.37
N LYS A 187 -1.65 20.34 0.81
CA LYS A 187 -0.30 20.41 0.23
C LYS A 187 -0.31 20.15 -1.27
N GLU A 188 0.45 20.96 -1.99
CA GLU A 188 0.79 20.68 -3.38
C GLU A 188 1.95 19.67 -3.45
N SER A 189 1.93 18.84 -4.47
CA SER A 189 3.06 17.94 -4.71
C SER A 189 4.32 18.71 -5.14
N PRO A 190 5.50 18.38 -4.58
CA PRO A 190 6.77 18.91 -5.04
C PRO A 190 7.19 18.34 -6.40
N TYR A 191 6.46 17.37 -6.95
CA TYR A 191 6.76 16.69 -8.21
C TYR A 191 5.83 17.14 -9.33
N ALA A 192 6.32 17.09 -10.58
CA ALA A 192 5.48 17.00 -11.76
C ALA A 192 5.13 15.52 -11.95
N PHE A 193 3.85 15.17 -11.90
CA PHE A 193 3.47 13.76 -11.83
C PHE A 193 2.29 13.40 -12.73
N CYS A 194 2.23 12.12 -13.10
CA CYS A 194 1.01 11.48 -13.58
C CYS A 194 0.62 10.38 -12.60
N TYR A 195 -0.63 10.39 -12.16
CA TYR A 195 -1.17 9.41 -11.22
C TYR A 195 -2.22 8.55 -11.90
N PHE A 196 -1.80 7.37 -12.37
CA PHE A 196 -2.67 6.42 -13.06
C PHE A 196 -3.27 5.42 -12.08
N VAL A 197 -4.59 5.24 -12.16
CA VAL A 197 -5.34 4.26 -11.38
C VAL A 197 -5.95 3.25 -12.33
N LEU A 198 -5.41 2.03 -12.36
CA LEU A 198 -6.01 0.94 -13.13
C LEU A 198 -7.31 0.49 -12.49
N ASN A 199 -8.31 0.25 -13.31
CA ASN A 199 -9.59 -0.35 -12.92
C ASN A 199 -10.02 -1.41 -13.95
N ASP A 200 -10.94 -2.27 -13.54
CA ASP A 200 -11.58 -3.26 -14.43
C ASP A 200 -13.01 -3.55 -13.97
N ASP A 201 -13.75 -4.30 -14.77
CA ASP A 201 -15.04 -4.85 -14.35
C ASP A 201 -14.90 -5.60 -13.03
N ARG A 202 -15.83 -5.34 -12.11
CA ARG A 202 -15.78 -5.89 -10.75
C ARG A 202 -15.80 -7.41 -10.73
N LYS A 203 -16.59 -8.04 -11.62
CA LYS A 203 -16.69 -9.49 -11.67
C LYS A 203 -15.38 -10.08 -12.17
N LYS A 204 -14.83 -9.55 -13.26
CA LYS A 204 -13.54 -9.97 -13.81
C LYS A 204 -12.41 -9.82 -12.79
N LEU A 205 -12.41 -8.72 -12.03
CA LEU A 205 -11.42 -8.50 -10.98
C LEU A 205 -11.53 -9.56 -9.88
N TYR A 206 -12.73 -9.86 -9.43
CA TYR A 206 -12.96 -10.86 -8.37
C TYR A 206 -12.62 -12.27 -8.84
N ASP A 207 -12.98 -12.63 -10.08
CA ASP A 207 -12.61 -13.92 -10.67
C ASP A 207 -11.07 -14.08 -10.73
N ARG A 208 -10.34 -13.03 -11.10
CA ARG A 208 -8.86 -13.03 -11.07
C ARG A 208 -8.26 -13.10 -9.67
N ILE A 209 -8.89 -12.46 -8.70
CA ILE A 209 -8.46 -12.57 -7.30
C ILE A 209 -8.58 -14.00 -6.82
N ASP A 210 -9.73 -14.63 -7.07
CA ASP A 210 -9.98 -15.99 -6.61
C ASP A 210 -9.05 -16.99 -7.29
N ALA A 211 -8.86 -16.88 -8.61
CA ALA A 211 -7.91 -17.71 -9.38
C ALA A 211 -6.46 -17.52 -8.90
N ARG A 212 -6.05 -16.29 -8.58
CA ARG A 212 -4.73 -16.01 -8.04
C ARG A 212 -4.49 -16.65 -6.68
N VAL A 213 -5.48 -16.66 -5.82
CA VAL A 213 -5.37 -17.32 -4.50
C VAL A 213 -5.24 -18.85 -4.70
N ASP A 214 -6.00 -19.44 -5.63
CA ASP A 214 -5.85 -20.86 -5.95
C ASP A 214 -4.43 -21.16 -6.46
N GLN A 215 -3.91 -20.35 -7.38
CA GLN A 215 -2.54 -20.46 -7.87
C GLN A 215 -1.51 -20.35 -6.75
N MET A 216 -1.65 -19.39 -5.82
CA MET A 216 -0.74 -19.25 -4.66
C MET A 216 -0.71 -20.50 -3.79
N VAL A 217 -1.85 -21.15 -3.59
CA VAL A 217 -1.94 -22.40 -2.82
C VAL A 217 -1.23 -23.52 -3.57
N GLU A 218 -1.43 -23.64 -4.90
CA GLU A 218 -0.77 -24.63 -5.75
C GLU A 218 0.76 -24.42 -5.82
N GLU A 219 1.22 -23.17 -5.84
CA GLU A 219 2.62 -22.79 -5.86
C GLU A 219 3.33 -23.00 -4.51
N GLY A 220 2.60 -23.29 -3.42
CA GLY A 220 3.17 -23.64 -2.14
C GLY A 220 3.09 -22.56 -1.06
N LEU A 221 2.06 -21.71 -1.05
CA LEU A 221 1.82 -20.72 0.01
C LEU A 221 1.86 -21.35 1.41
N TYR A 222 1.36 -22.58 1.55
CA TYR A 222 1.43 -23.32 2.82
C TYR A 222 2.89 -23.53 3.27
N GLU A 223 3.76 -24.00 2.38
CA GLU A 223 5.16 -24.28 2.71
C GLU A 223 5.96 -22.98 2.94
N GLU A 224 5.64 -21.92 2.22
CA GLU A 224 6.23 -20.59 2.44
C GLU A 224 5.92 -20.09 3.87
N VAL A 225 4.66 -20.10 4.28
CA VAL A 225 4.24 -19.64 5.62
C VAL A 225 4.77 -20.55 6.72
N LYS A 226 4.77 -21.87 6.51
CA LYS A 226 5.34 -22.83 7.44
C LYS A 226 6.84 -22.62 7.62
N GLY A 227 7.56 -22.31 6.55
CA GLY A 227 8.98 -21.95 6.59
C GLY A 227 9.24 -20.70 7.43
N LEU A 228 8.45 -19.65 7.25
CA LEU A 228 8.57 -18.42 8.04
C LEU A 228 8.34 -18.66 9.53
N LEU A 229 7.32 -19.45 9.88
CA LEU A 229 7.05 -19.84 11.27
C LEU A 229 8.20 -20.68 11.86
N ALA A 230 8.76 -21.61 11.08
CA ALA A 230 9.91 -22.43 11.48
C ALA A 230 11.19 -21.59 11.66
N ASP A 231 11.36 -20.54 10.90
CA ASP A 231 12.44 -19.55 11.07
C ASP A 231 12.24 -18.65 12.30
N GLY A 232 11.16 -18.84 13.05
CA GLY A 232 10.87 -18.13 14.29
C GLY A 232 10.18 -16.76 14.10
N ILE A 233 9.66 -16.47 12.92
CA ILE A 233 8.88 -15.24 12.68
C ILE A 233 7.57 -15.33 13.45
N PRO A 234 7.31 -14.42 14.41
CA PRO A 234 6.10 -14.52 15.22
C PRO A 234 4.86 -14.16 14.41
N ARG A 235 3.74 -14.83 14.67
CA ARG A 235 2.44 -14.52 14.04
C ARG A 235 2.02 -13.06 14.21
N SER A 236 2.49 -12.39 15.28
CA SER A 236 2.22 -10.98 15.56
C SER A 236 3.08 -10.01 14.74
N ALA A 237 4.10 -10.48 14.02
CA ALA A 237 4.92 -9.64 13.15
C ALA A 237 4.05 -8.94 12.10
N THR A 238 4.39 -7.71 11.76
CA THR A 238 3.64 -6.90 10.76
C THR A 238 3.52 -7.63 9.42
N SER A 239 4.58 -8.27 8.97
CA SER A 239 4.64 -9.10 7.78
C SER A 239 3.61 -10.24 7.80
N MET A 240 3.54 -10.97 8.92
CA MET A 240 2.63 -12.11 9.10
C MET A 240 1.16 -11.72 9.29
N GLN A 241 0.87 -10.44 9.45
CA GLN A 241 -0.50 -9.91 9.45
C GLN A 241 -1.01 -9.56 8.04
N ALA A 242 -0.19 -9.75 7.01
CA ALA A 242 -0.58 -9.57 5.63
C ALA A 242 -1.61 -10.63 5.20
N LEU A 243 -2.48 -10.24 4.25
CA LEU A 243 -3.48 -11.14 3.65
C LEU A 243 -2.78 -12.35 3.01
N GLY A 244 -3.32 -13.52 3.23
CA GLY A 244 -2.76 -14.79 2.83
C GLY A 244 -1.85 -15.40 3.89
N TYR A 245 -0.97 -14.63 4.48
CA TYR A 245 -0.03 -15.09 5.51
C TYR A 245 -0.71 -15.36 6.83
N LYS A 246 -1.54 -14.42 7.28
CA LYS A 246 -2.28 -14.56 8.54
C LYS A 246 -3.19 -15.78 8.53
N GLU A 247 -4.03 -15.89 7.53
CA GLU A 247 -5.02 -16.95 7.41
C GLU A 247 -4.35 -18.32 7.26
N MET A 248 -3.26 -18.40 6.49
CA MET A 248 -2.51 -19.64 6.34
C MET A 248 -1.76 -20.00 7.63
N ALA A 249 -1.23 -19.04 8.38
CA ALA A 249 -0.63 -19.27 9.69
C ALA A 249 -1.66 -19.76 10.71
N ASP A 250 -2.90 -19.24 10.68
CA ASP A 250 -4.01 -19.71 11.51
C ASP A 250 -4.30 -21.19 11.23
N HIS A 251 -4.32 -21.59 9.95
CA HIS A 251 -4.47 -23.01 9.57
C HIS A 251 -3.31 -23.87 10.07
N ILE A 252 -2.06 -23.46 9.83
CA ILE A 252 -0.87 -24.23 10.24
C ILE A 252 -0.83 -24.44 11.76
N CYS A 253 -1.30 -23.45 12.53
CA CYS A 253 -1.38 -23.54 13.99
C CYS A 253 -2.60 -24.33 14.50
N GLY A 254 -3.49 -24.79 13.63
CA GLY A 254 -4.66 -25.61 13.98
C GLY A 254 -5.90 -24.81 14.38
N ASP A 255 -5.92 -23.50 14.12
CA ASP A 255 -7.04 -22.62 14.47
C ASP A 255 -8.22 -22.77 13.49
N CYS A 256 -7.98 -23.20 12.24
CA CYS A 256 -9.01 -23.45 11.23
C CYS A 256 -8.57 -24.52 10.20
N PRO A 257 -9.51 -25.19 9.48
CA PRO A 257 -9.19 -26.08 8.38
C PRO A 257 -8.66 -25.29 7.15
N LEU A 258 -7.94 -25.99 6.25
CA LEU A 258 -7.34 -25.38 5.06
C LEU A 258 -8.36 -24.71 4.14
N GLU A 259 -9.49 -25.37 3.93
CA GLU A 259 -10.58 -24.87 3.07
C GLU A 259 -11.13 -23.54 3.61
N GLU A 260 -11.22 -23.39 4.94
CA GLU A 260 -11.65 -22.16 5.57
C GLU A 260 -10.59 -21.06 5.40
N ALA A 261 -9.31 -21.37 5.59
CA ALA A 261 -8.21 -20.42 5.36
C ALA A 261 -8.24 -19.90 3.92
N ILE A 262 -8.34 -20.77 2.92
CA ILE A 262 -8.44 -20.38 1.50
C ILE A 262 -9.67 -19.49 1.24
N TYR A 263 -10.83 -19.89 1.78
CA TYR A 263 -12.05 -19.09 1.66
C TYR A 263 -11.86 -17.68 2.24
N LEU A 264 -11.25 -17.57 3.43
CA LEU A 264 -10.98 -16.30 4.09
C LEU A 264 -10.02 -15.44 3.28
N ILE A 265 -8.94 -16.02 2.74
CA ILE A 265 -7.99 -15.32 1.88
C ILE A 265 -8.70 -14.71 0.66
N LYS A 266 -9.50 -15.49 -0.06
CA LYS A 266 -10.28 -15.02 -1.21
C LYS A 266 -11.24 -13.89 -0.83
N ARG A 267 -12.03 -14.08 0.22
CA ARG A 267 -13.00 -13.11 0.72
C ARG A 267 -12.32 -11.79 1.09
N ASP A 268 -11.27 -11.85 1.89
CA ASP A 268 -10.64 -10.67 2.46
C ASP A 268 -9.77 -9.93 1.43
N THR A 269 -9.24 -10.66 0.44
CA THR A 269 -8.58 -10.04 -0.73
C THR A 269 -9.59 -9.28 -1.61
N ARG A 270 -10.80 -9.80 -1.84
CA ARG A 270 -11.87 -9.03 -2.52
C ARG A 270 -12.28 -7.79 -1.72
N HIS A 271 -12.38 -7.89 -0.40
CA HIS A 271 -12.65 -6.75 0.47
C HIS A 271 -11.50 -5.73 0.43
N PHE A 272 -10.26 -6.20 0.38
CA PHE A 272 -9.09 -5.33 0.24
C PHE A 272 -9.11 -4.57 -1.09
N ALA A 273 -9.36 -5.25 -2.20
CA ALA A 273 -9.51 -4.61 -3.51
C ALA A 273 -10.62 -3.53 -3.51
N LYS A 274 -11.77 -3.80 -2.85
CA LYS A 274 -12.83 -2.80 -2.69
C LYS A 274 -12.36 -1.59 -1.88
N ARG A 275 -11.60 -1.80 -0.78
CA ARG A 275 -11.03 -0.70 0.03
C ARG A 275 -10.04 0.13 -0.76
N GLN A 276 -9.18 -0.51 -1.58
CA GLN A 276 -8.24 0.19 -2.46
C GLN A 276 -8.96 1.10 -3.46
N LEU A 277 -10.00 0.60 -4.16
CA LEU A 277 -10.80 1.42 -5.07
C LEU A 277 -11.52 2.57 -4.36
N THR A 278 -12.02 2.33 -3.14
CA THR A 278 -12.63 3.38 -2.33
C THR A 278 -11.63 4.47 -1.95
N TRP A 279 -10.39 4.08 -1.66
CA TRP A 279 -9.30 5.02 -1.41
C TRP A 279 -9.01 5.86 -2.64
N PHE A 280 -8.71 5.23 -3.79
CA PHE A 280 -8.33 5.92 -5.01
C PHE A 280 -9.41 6.85 -5.58
N ARG A 281 -10.68 6.61 -5.29
CA ARG A 281 -11.78 7.54 -5.65
C ARG A 281 -11.76 8.87 -4.89
N ARG A 282 -11.02 8.94 -3.79
CA ARG A 282 -10.86 10.17 -2.98
C ARG A 282 -9.58 10.92 -3.30
N GLU A 283 -8.66 10.27 -4.04
CA GLU A 283 -7.40 10.89 -4.44
C GLU A 283 -7.65 11.97 -5.48
N ARG A 284 -6.86 13.05 -5.39
CA ARG A 284 -6.87 14.16 -6.34
C ARG A 284 -5.96 13.85 -7.53
N ASP A 285 -6.22 14.51 -8.64
CA ASP A 285 -5.36 14.52 -9.83
C ASP A 285 -5.05 13.11 -10.39
N VAL A 286 -6.00 12.17 -10.23
CA VAL A 286 -5.87 10.81 -10.74
C VAL A 286 -6.43 10.69 -12.15
N THR A 287 -5.73 9.95 -12.97
CA THR A 287 -6.17 9.51 -14.30
C THR A 287 -6.60 8.05 -14.22
N TRP A 288 -7.90 7.79 -14.33
CA TRP A 288 -8.43 6.44 -14.35
C TRP A 288 -8.14 5.78 -15.70
N VAL A 289 -7.58 4.58 -15.65
CA VAL A 289 -7.32 3.72 -16.81
C VAL A 289 -8.19 2.48 -16.67
N ASP A 290 -9.40 2.54 -17.26
CA ASP A 290 -10.35 1.43 -17.20
C ASP A 290 -10.05 0.41 -18.30
N ARG A 291 -9.63 -0.79 -17.92
CA ARG A 291 -9.32 -1.88 -18.84
C ARG A 291 -10.49 -2.22 -19.77
N THR A 292 -11.73 -2.00 -19.34
CA THR A 292 -12.90 -2.28 -20.16
C THR A 292 -13.02 -1.30 -21.34
N ALA A 293 -12.62 -0.04 -21.13
CA ALA A 293 -12.65 1.00 -22.18
C ALA A 293 -11.66 0.70 -23.33
N PHE A 294 -10.60 -0.02 -23.03
CA PHE A 294 -9.56 -0.43 -24.00
C PHE A 294 -9.73 -1.89 -24.45
N ALA A 295 -10.88 -2.52 -24.18
CA ALA A 295 -11.11 -3.94 -24.45
C ALA A 295 -9.98 -4.88 -23.93
N GLY A 296 -9.25 -4.46 -22.92
CA GLY A 296 -8.10 -5.16 -22.34
C GLY A 296 -6.80 -5.05 -23.15
N GLN A 297 -6.75 -4.24 -24.20
CA GLN A 297 -5.55 -4.03 -25.03
C GLN A 297 -4.52 -3.17 -24.27
N GLU A 298 -3.44 -3.80 -23.85
CA GLU A 298 -2.41 -3.15 -23.02
C GLU A 298 -1.64 -2.07 -23.77
N ASP A 299 -1.40 -2.28 -25.08
CA ASP A 299 -0.72 -1.30 -25.93
C ASP A 299 -1.50 0.01 -26.04
N GLU A 300 -2.83 -0.06 -26.16
CA GLU A 300 -3.68 1.14 -26.19
C GLU A 300 -3.72 1.85 -24.84
N MET A 301 -3.75 1.09 -23.73
CA MET A 301 -3.63 1.67 -22.38
C MET A 301 -2.29 2.37 -22.21
N LEU A 302 -1.20 1.74 -22.64
CA LEU A 302 0.14 2.34 -22.58
C LEU A 302 0.21 3.62 -23.42
N ALA A 303 -0.28 3.60 -24.66
CA ALA A 303 -0.31 4.78 -25.52
C ALA A 303 -1.11 5.94 -24.91
N PHE A 304 -2.25 5.64 -24.31
CA PHE A 304 -3.04 6.64 -23.57
C PHE A 304 -2.25 7.23 -22.38
N MET A 305 -1.58 6.39 -21.59
CA MET A 305 -0.78 6.84 -20.45
C MET A 305 0.41 7.70 -20.89
N LEU A 306 1.10 7.32 -21.97
CA LEU A 306 2.21 8.10 -22.53
C LEU A 306 1.75 9.47 -23.03
N GLY A 307 0.58 9.55 -23.67
CA GLY A 307 -0.02 10.85 -24.03
C GLY A 307 -0.22 11.76 -22.83
N LYS A 308 -0.63 11.21 -21.66
CA LYS A 308 -0.75 12.01 -20.42
C LYS A 308 0.61 12.43 -19.85
N VAL A 309 1.63 11.58 -19.99
CA VAL A 309 3.00 11.94 -19.60
C VAL A 309 3.51 13.11 -20.45
N ASP A 310 3.26 13.12 -21.75
CA ASP A 310 3.65 14.21 -22.64
C ASP A 310 2.91 15.52 -22.31
N GLU A 311 1.60 15.44 -22.01
CA GLU A 311 0.82 16.59 -21.52
C GLU A 311 1.44 17.19 -20.25
N MET A 312 1.77 16.35 -19.25
CA MET A 312 2.41 16.77 -17.99
C MET A 312 3.77 17.43 -18.24
N ARG A 313 4.59 16.86 -19.13
CA ARG A 313 5.90 17.41 -19.49
C ARG A 313 5.81 18.77 -20.15
N ASN A 314 4.83 18.97 -21.01
CA ASN A 314 4.58 20.26 -21.67
C ASN A 314 4.15 21.35 -20.67
N LEU A 315 3.45 20.99 -19.59
CA LEU A 315 3.06 21.90 -18.53
C LEU A 315 4.21 22.19 -17.54
N ASN A 316 5.22 21.33 -17.46
CA ASN A 316 6.36 21.44 -16.54
C ASN A 316 7.56 22.17 -17.20
N THR A 317 7.39 22.74 -18.36
CA THR A 317 8.43 23.56 -19.02
C THR A 317 8.43 24.97 -18.46
#